data_4a3fcf7ee7a397d184a0a47f98cfde66
#
_entry.id   4a3fcf7ee7a397d184a0a47f98cfde66
#
_cell.length_a   1.000
_cell.length_b   1.000
_cell.length_c   1.000
_cell.angle_alpha   90.00
_cell.angle_beta   90.00
_cell.angle_gamma   90.00
#
_symmetry.space_group_name_H-M   'P 1'
#
loop_
_entity.id
_entity.type
_entity.pdbx_description
1 polymer ?
#
loop_
_entity_poly.entity_id
_entity_poly.type
_entity_poly.pdbx_seq_one_letter_code
_entity_poly.pdbx_strand_id
1 'polypeptide(L)'
;MKKSVKILISALTLIVVCASCIALVACNTSSAGGKQINMVNVELSSEQYAFIFKKSDDALKESVNAILESKKTQIDEIMSKYLNATGDELASFGSSSIKTTPSGADDELVVATNVDFAPFEYYNGAKIAGIDIEIAQLIADELGKTLVVAHMDFDAVVPAVETKAEYDIGMAALTISADRAKIVNFSNPYYDTTQVLIVKANSVTPFDYCTTKAEIESVLSSLKGAKIGGQTGTTGQQYIKGNESLEFGGYANIEFNGFDAPGLAVQAMLNGNIDYVIVDKAIAVTLLKNFNK
;
A
#
# COMPACT_ATOMS: atom_id res chain seq x y z
N MET A 1 -86.32 -11.29 2.10
CA MET A 1 -86.24 -12.76 2.07
C MET A 1 -84.80 -13.16 1.82
N LYS A 2 -84.37 -14.16 2.53
CA LYS A 2 -83.13 -14.90 2.53
C LYS A 2 -81.95 -14.28 3.31
N LYS A 3 -81.76 -14.82 4.47
CA LYS A 3 -80.65 -14.71 5.42
C LYS A 3 -79.44 -15.41 4.85
N SER A 4 -78.31 -14.77 4.92
CA SER A 4 -77.03 -15.42 4.69
C SER A 4 -76.35 -15.68 6.02
N VAL A 5 -76.12 -16.93 6.27
CA VAL A 5 -75.45 -17.47 7.45
C VAL A 5 -73.95 -17.25 7.28
N LYS A 6 -73.31 -16.56 8.20
CA LYS A 6 -71.87 -16.48 8.31
C LYS A 6 -71.38 -17.74 9.04
N ILE A 7 -70.68 -18.58 8.33
CA ILE A 7 -69.96 -19.72 8.94
C ILE A 7 -68.57 -19.19 9.28
N LEU A 8 -68.29 -19.16 10.59
CA LEU A 8 -66.96 -18.95 11.14
C LEU A 8 -66.24 -20.29 11.11
N ILE A 9 -65.30 -20.44 10.19
CA ILE A 9 -64.39 -21.58 10.23
C ILE A 9 -63.10 -21.11 10.92
N SER A 10 -62.91 -21.53 12.15
CA SER A 10 -61.70 -21.42 12.92
C SER A 10 -60.72 -22.47 12.39
N ALA A 11 -59.79 -22.07 11.57
CA ALA A 11 -58.68 -22.92 11.16
C ALA A 11 -57.57 -22.80 12.21
N LEU A 12 -57.46 -23.78 13.06
CA LEU A 12 -56.36 -23.99 13.99
C LEU A 12 -55.17 -24.50 13.18
N THR A 13 -54.33 -23.60 12.73
CA THR A 13 -53.08 -23.97 12.07
C THR A 13 -52.05 -24.33 13.14
N LEU A 14 -51.80 -25.62 13.24
CA LEU A 14 -50.74 -26.20 14.05
C LEU A 14 -49.39 -25.78 13.43
N ILE A 15 -48.74 -24.76 14.00
CA ILE A 15 -47.37 -24.41 13.65
C ILE A 15 -46.47 -25.43 14.32
N VAL A 16 -46.03 -26.44 13.54
CA VAL A 16 -44.90 -27.27 13.88
C VAL A 16 -43.64 -26.41 13.73
N VAL A 17 -43.19 -25.89 14.86
CA VAL A 17 -41.87 -25.25 14.94
C VAL A 17 -40.84 -26.39 14.89
N CYS A 18 -40.38 -26.72 13.68
CA CYS A 18 -39.10 -27.39 13.51
C CYS A 18 -38.01 -26.48 14.00
N ALA A 19 -37.67 -26.61 15.26
CA ALA A 19 -36.40 -26.08 15.78
C ALA A 19 -35.27 -26.88 15.13
N SER A 20 -34.95 -26.54 13.87
CA SER A 20 -33.64 -26.83 13.30
C SER A 20 -32.64 -25.96 14.06
N CYS A 21 -32.02 -26.60 15.06
CA CYS A 21 -30.77 -26.11 15.64
C CYS A 21 -29.76 -25.97 14.49
N ILE A 22 -29.76 -24.81 13.84
CA ILE A 22 -28.57 -24.33 13.15
C ILE A 22 -27.60 -24.02 14.28
N ALA A 23 -26.80 -25.03 14.65
CA ALA A 23 -25.56 -24.79 15.34
C ALA A 23 -24.76 -23.89 14.41
N LEU A 24 -24.84 -22.57 14.62
CA LEU A 24 -23.81 -21.67 14.31
C LEU A 24 -22.57 -22.17 15.06
N VAL A 25 -21.85 -23.08 14.43
CA VAL A 25 -20.43 -23.25 14.73
C VAL A 25 -19.82 -21.89 14.37
N ALA A 26 -19.90 -20.95 15.32
CA ALA A 26 -18.96 -19.90 15.40
C ALA A 26 -17.61 -20.66 15.50
N CYS A 27 -16.95 -20.86 14.37
CA CYS A 27 -15.52 -21.07 14.36
C CYS A 27 -14.93 -19.82 15.02
N ASN A 28 -14.95 -19.85 16.34
CA ASN A 28 -14.06 -19.09 17.17
C ASN A 28 -12.68 -19.76 16.96
N THR A 29 -12.10 -19.57 15.77
CA THR A 29 -10.68 -19.64 15.65
C THR A 29 -10.18 -18.42 16.43
N SER A 30 -10.12 -18.55 17.75
CA SER A 30 -9.09 -17.90 18.51
C SER A 30 -7.79 -18.37 17.86
N SER A 31 -7.36 -17.64 16.86
CA SER A 31 -6.03 -17.68 16.29
C SER A 31 -5.12 -17.48 17.49
N ALA A 32 -4.62 -18.55 18.07
CA ALA A 32 -3.43 -18.47 18.90
C ALA A 32 -2.42 -17.72 18.00
N GLY A 33 -2.02 -16.50 18.40
CA GLY A 33 -1.24 -15.59 17.60
C GLY A 33 0.04 -16.26 17.12
N GLY A 34 -0.02 -16.89 15.96
CA GLY A 34 1.07 -17.56 15.30
C GLY A 34 1.53 -16.75 14.11
N LYS A 35 2.80 -16.79 13.85
CA LYS A 35 3.41 -16.12 12.70
C LYS A 35 2.75 -16.59 11.41
N GLN A 36 2.10 -15.69 10.66
CA GLN A 36 1.37 -16.01 9.44
C GLN A 36 2.23 -15.83 8.19
N ILE A 37 3.11 -14.81 8.20
CA ILE A 37 3.95 -14.47 7.05
C ILE A 37 5.41 -14.31 7.47
N ASN A 38 6.32 -14.56 6.53
CA ASN A 38 7.74 -14.29 6.62
C ASN A 38 8.19 -13.41 5.45
N MET A 39 9.26 -12.65 5.66
CA MET A 39 10.00 -11.98 4.61
C MET A 39 11.22 -12.83 4.25
N VAL A 40 11.46 -13.04 2.97
CA VAL A 40 12.75 -13.58 2.48
C VAL A 40 13.77 -12.46 2.65
N ASN A 41 14.77 -12.68 3.49
CA ASN A 41 15.73 -11.64 3.87
C ASN A 41 16.87 -11.51 2.83
N VAL A 42 16.49 -11.27 1.57
CA VAL A 42 17.39 -11.02 0.45
C VAL A 42 16.87 -9.80 -0.31
N GLU A 43 17.74 -8.81 -0.48
CA GLU A 43 17.43 -7.58 -1.21
C GLU A 43 17.51 -7.82 -2.72
N LEU A 44 16.44 -7.45 -3.44
CA LEU A 44 16.30 -7.75 -4.87
C LEU A 44 16.63 -6.56 -5.77
N SER A 45 16.56 -5.35 -5.23
CA SER A 45 16.83 -4.11 -5.98
C SER A 45 17.61 -3.12 -5.12
N SER A 46 17.98 -2.00 -5.72
CA SER A 46 18.46 -0.81 -5.01
C SER A 46 17.68 0.36 -5.56
N GLU A 47 16.85 0.98 -4.74
CA GLU A 47 15.87 1.98 -5.13
C GLU A 47 15.92 3.17 -4.20
N GLN A 48 15.49 4.34 -4.69
CA GLN A 48 15.38 5.57 -3.91
C GLN A 48 14.01 6.18 -4.10
N TYR A 49 13.38 6.59 -3.00
CA TYR A 49 12.14 7.36 -3.05
C TYR A 49 12.42 8.84 -3.16
N ALA A 50 11.61 9.50 -3.97
CA ALA A 50 11.59 10.94 -4.12
C ALA A 50 10.18 11.44 -4.43
N PHE A 51 9.92 12.71 -4.19
CA PHE A 51 8.67 13.37 -4.56
C PHE A 51 8.70 13.76 -6.04
N ILE A 52 7.53 13.84 -6.65
CA ILE A 52 7.40 14.15 -8.08
C ILE A 52 6.68 15.47 -8.31
N PHE A 53 7.09 16.16 -9.37
CA PHE A 53 6.58 17.45 -9.80
C PHE A 53 6.32 17.44 -11.30
N LYS A 54 5.45 18.34 -11.78
CA LYS A 54 5.32 18.61 -13.21
C LYS A 54 6.68 19.00 -13.79
N LYS A 55 6.91 18.63 -15.05
CA LYS A 55 8.11 19.05 -15.79
C LYS A 55 8.32 20.56 -15.86
N SER A 56 7.23 21.32 -15.79
CA SER A 56 7.25 22.79 -15.85
C SER A 56 7.44 23.45 -14.49
N ASP A 57 7.43 22.71 -13.39
CA ASP A 57 7.43 23.29 -12.03
C ASP A 57 8.76 23.09 -11.31
N ASP A 58 9.84 23.59 -11.93
CA ASP A 58 11.16 23.58 -11.32
C ASP A 58 11.26 24.47 -10.08
N ALA A 59 10.46 25.54 -9.99
CA ALA A 59 10.51 26.46 -8.86
C ALA A 59 10.03 25.79 -7.57
N LEU A 60 8.92 25.05 -7.61
CA LEU A 60 8.42 24.29 -6.45
C LEU A 60 9.39 23.16 -6.09
N LYS A 61 9.91 22.43 -7.08
CA LYS A 61 10.89 21.37 -6.87
C LYS A 61 12.14 21.87 -6.13
N GLU A 62 12.71 22.99 -6.57
CA GLU A 62 13.91 23.58 -5.92
C GLU A 62 13.59 24.07 -4.50
N SER A 63 12.39 24.64 -4.28
CA SER A 63 11.94 25.05 -2.94
C SER A 63 11.83 23.83 -2.01
N VAL A 64 11.23 22.73 -2.50
CA VAL A 64 11.12 21.48 -1.74
C VAL A 64 12.49 20.88 -1.46
N ASN A 65 13.41 20.85 -2.44
CA ASN A 65 14.78 20.37 -2.22
C ASN A 65 15.51 21.16 -1.13
N ALA A 66 15.36 22.48 -1.12
CA ALA A 66 15.95 23.33 -0.07
C ALA A 66 15.33 23.03 1.31
N ILE A 67 14.02 22.74 1.39
CA ILE A 67 13.37 22.33 2.62
C ILE A 67 13.88 20.95 3.07
N LEU A 68 13.98 19.97 2.16
CA LEU A 68 14.49 18.63 2.50
C LEU A 68 15.91 18.71 3.07
N GLU A 69 16.76 19.56 2.53
CA GLU A 69 18.12 19.78 3.02
C GLU A 69 18.13 20.49 4.39
N SER A 70 17.43 21.63 4.51
CA SER A 70 17.43 22.43 5.73
C SER A 70 16.74 21.77 6.91
N LYS A 71 15.77 20.88 6.65
CA LYS A 71 14.98 20.14 7.65
C LYS A 71 15.40 18.68 7.80
N LYS A 72 16.55 18.30 7.27
CA LYS A 72 17.01 16.90 7.27
C LYS A 72 16.91 16.22 8.63
N THR A 73 17.32 16.88 9.70
CA THR A 73 17.23 16.31 11.07
C THR A 73 15.78 15.98 11.45
N GLN A 74 14.85 16.89 11.16
CA GLN A 74 13.43 16.72 11.45
C GLN A 74 12.81 15.59 10.60
N ILE A 75 13.22 15.48 9.36
CA ILE A 75 12.83 14.39 8.45
C ILE A 75 13.38 13.04 8.96
N ASP A 76 14.63 12.99 9.40
CA ASP A 76 15.25 11.79 9.98
C ASP A 76 14.51 11.36 11.28
N GLU A 77 14.03 12.30 12.09
CA GLU A 77 13.19 12.03 13.26
C GLU A 77 11.82 11.47 12.88
N ILE A 78 11.16 12.04 11.86
CA ILE A 78 9.90 11.52 11.29
C ILE A 78 10.12 10.08 10.81
N MET A 79 11.14 9.82 10.01
CA MET A 79 11.45 8.46 9.54
C MET A 79 11.67 7.50 10.70
N SER A 80 12.51 7.88 11.67
CA SER A 80 12.80 7.05 12.84
C SER A 80 11.54 6.71 13.63
N LYS A 81 10.65 7.68 13.82
CA LYS A 81 9.35 7.51 14.49
C LYS A 81 8.53 6.40 13.86
N TYR A 82 8.38 6.41 12.53
CA TYR A 82 7.52 5.47 11.82
C TYR A 82 8.17 4.11 11.58
N LEU A 83 9.44 4.07 11.18
CA LEU A 83 10.15 2.83 10.86
C LEU A 83 10.39 1.96 12.11
N ASN A 84 10.62 2.58 13.27
CA ASN A 84 10.82 1.86 14.51
C ASN A 84 9.53 1.58 15.31
N ALA A 85 8.40 2.17 14.91
CA ALA A 85 7.11 1.98 15.58
C ALA A 85 6.65 0.52 15.56
N THR A 86 6.02 0.08 16.64
CA THR A 86 5.22 -1.16 16.66
C THR A 86 3.93 -1.01 15.84
N GLY A 87 3.23 -2.12 15.59
CA GLY A 87 1.94 -2.05 14.90
C GLY A 87 0.89 -1.24 15.69
N ASP A 88 0.94 -1.28 17.02
CA ASP A 88 0.01 -0.54 17.87
C ASP A 88 0.33 0.96 17.91
N GLU A 89 1.63 1.33 17.90
CA GLU A 89 2.06 2.72 17.76
C GLU A 89 1.66 3.29 16.40
N LEU A 90 1.89 2.58 15.31
CA LEU A 90 1.42 2.98 13.96
C LEU A 90 -0.10 3.22 13.96
N ALA A 91 -0.87 2.37 14.63
CA ALA A 91 -2.31 2.52 14.79
C ALA A 91 -2.74 3.70 15.68
N SER A 92 -1.81 4.38 16.36
CA SER A 92 -2.08 5.58 17.17
C SER A 92 -1.79 6.89 16.43
N PHE A 93 -1.00 6.87 15.36
CA PHE A 93 -0.55 8.06 14.63
C PHE A 93 -1.63 8.66 13.72
N GLY A 94 -1.37 9.86 13.25
CA GLY A 94 -2.13 10.54 12.23
C GLY A 94 -3.04 11.66 12.73
N SER A 95 -3.52 12.45 11.79
CA SER A 95 -4.39 13.61 11.99
C SER A 95 -5.69 13.47 11.20
N SER A 96 -6.80 13.85 11.83
CA SER A 96 -8.12 13.97 11.19
C SER A 96 -8.40 15.39 10.69
N SER A 97 -7.49 16.35 10.91
CA SER A 97 -7.64 17.73 10.46
C SER A 97 -7.09 18.00 9.07
N ILE A 98 -6.41 17.03 8.46
CA ILE A 98 -5.88 17.17 7.10
C ILE A 98 -7.04 17.21 6.11
N LYS A 99 -7.07 18.23 5.26
CA LYS A 99 -8.02 18.31 4.15
C LYS A 99 -7.77 17.22 3.13
N THR A 100 -8.83 16.65 2.57
CA THR A 100 -8.73 15.57 1.55
C THR A 100 -9.30 15.95 0.19
N THR A 101 -9.86 17.15 0.09
CA THR A 101 -10.46 17.67 -1.14
C THR A 101 -9.91 19.06 -1.42
N PRO A 102 -9.26 19.27 -2.57
CA PRO A 102 -8.81 20.59 -2.99
C PRO A 102 -9.98 21.56 -3.10
N SER A 103 -9.79 22.80 -2.65
CA SER A 103 -10.77 23.87 -2.84
C SER A 103 -10.43 24.75 -4.06
N GLY A 104 -9.22 24.61 -4.59
CA GLY A 104 -8.68 25.44 -5.65
C GLY A 104 -8.16 26.79 -5.14
N ALA A 105 -7.92 26.93 -3.84
CA ALA A 105 -7.33 28.13 -3.26
C ALA A 105 -5.82 28.16 -3.48
N ASP A 106 -5.26 29.34 -3.75
CA ASP A 106 -3.81 29.52 -4.02
C ASP A 106 -2.92 29.20 -2.81
N ASP A 107 -3.49 29.22 -1.60
CA ASP A 107 -2.80 28.90 -0.34
C ASP A 107 -2.80 27.40 0.01
N GLU A 108 -3.29 26.53 -0.85
CA GLU A 108 -3.22 25.08 -0.67
C GLU A 108 -1.93 24.52 -1.28
N LEU A 109 -1.37 23.48 -0.62
CA LEU A 109 -0.40 22.54 -1.20
C LEU A 109 -1.12 21.21 -1.41
N VAL A 110 -1.45 20.90 -2.64
CA VAL A 110 -2.24 19.72 -2.99
C VAL A 110 -1.32 18.56 -3.35
N VAL A 111 -1.29 17.55 -2.49
CA VAL A 111 -0.47 16.35 -2.61
C VAL A 111 -1.30 15.20 -3.16
N ALA A 112 -0.93 14.70 -4.35
CA ALA A 112 -1.45 13.45 -4.89
C ALA A 112 -0.72 12.25 -4.26
N THR A 113 -1.47 11.30 -3.70
CA THR A 113 -0.88 10.16 -2.98
C THR A 113 -1.80 8.94 -2.98
N ASN A 114 -1.25 7.78 -2.56
CA ASN A 114 -2.01 6.56 -2.32
C ASN A 114 -1.94 6.14 -0.85
N VAL A 115 -2.98 6.46 -0.06
CA VAL A 115 -2.98 6.30 1.41
C VAL A 115 -3.22 4.84 1.85
N ASP A 116 -2.54 3.89 1.20
CA ASP A 116 -2.63 2.45 1.48
C ASP A 116 -1.24 1.78 1.58
N PHE A 117 -0.18 2.58 1.86
CA PHE A 117 1.21 2.15 1.82
C PHE A 117 1.97 2.45 3.13
N ALA A 118 1.49 1.88 4.26
CA ALA A 118 2.14 2.06 5.57
C ALA A 118 3.58 1.49 5.56
N PRO A 119 4.56 2.22 6.14
CA PRO A 119 4.44 3.36 7.05
C PRO A 119 4.55 4.74 6.37
N PHE A 120 4.57 4.82 5.02
CA PHE A 120 4.78 6.10 4.31
C PHE A 120 3.52 6.95 4.22
N GLU A 121 2.40 6.37 3.79
CA GLU A 121 1.09 7.01 3.75
C GLU A 121 -0.01 5.98 3.98
N TYR A 122 -0.87 6.21 4.97
CA TYR A 122 -1.93 5.25 5.30
C TYR A 122 -3.08 5.89 6.06
N TYR A 123 -4.26 5.27 5.91
CA TYR A 123 -5.41 5.55 6.76
C TYR A 123 -5.29 4.83 8.10
N ASN A 124 -5.56 5.57 9.18
CA ASN A 124 -5.77 5.05 10.52
C ASN A 124 -7.17 5.45 10.98
N GLY A 125 -8.17 4.68 10.62
CA GLY A 125 -9.56 5.07 10.75
C GLY A 125 -9.86 6.30 9.90
N ALA A 126 -10.30 7.39 10.55
CA ALA A 126 -10.56 8.67 9.89
C ALA A 126 -9.31 9.58 9.82
N LYS A 127 -8.17 9.13 10.35
CA LYS A 127 -6.93 9.89 10.33
C LYS A 127 -6.07 9.49 9.15
N ILE A 128 -5.27 10.43 8.66
CA ILE A 128 -4.20 10.16 7.69
C ILE A 128 -2.87 10.27 8.42
N ALA A 129 -1.98 9.31 8.19
CA ALA A 129 -0.68 9.20 8.84
C ALA A 129 0.38 8.70 7.84
N GLY A 130 1.64 8.87 8.21
CA GLY A 130 2.75 8.31 7.48
C GLY A 130 3.92 9.27 7.35
N ILE A 131 5.05 8.73 6.92
CA ILE A 131 6.28 9.48 6.71
C ILE A 131 6.05 10.59 5.68
N ASP A 132 5.50 10.23 4.51
CA ASP A 132 5.25 11.18 3.43
C ASP A 132 4.23 12.24 3.84
N ILE A 133 3.25 11.87 4.65
CA ILE A 133 2.22 12.79 5.14
C ILE A 133 2.82 13.83 6.12
N GLU A 134 3.69 13.42 7.05
CA GLU A 134 4.32 14.36 7.98
C GLU A 134 5.38 15.22 7.27
N ILE A 135 6.09 14.68 6.27
CA ILE A 135 7.00 15.48 5.43
C ILE A 135 6.18 16.48 4.58
N ALA A 136 5.03 16.07 4.03
CA ALA A 136 4.15 16.96 3.29
C ALA A 136 3.63 18.11 4.18
N GLN A 137 3.28 17.82 5.43
CA GLN A 137 2.88 18.86 6.38
C GLN A 137 4.03 19.83 6.66
N LEU A 138 5.24 19.30 6.89
CA LEU A 138 6.43 20.12 7.08
C LEU A 138 6.70 21.04 5.88
N ILE A 139 6.58 20.50 4.66
CA ILE A 139 6.75 21.29 3.42
C ILE A 139 5.66 22.37 3.32
N ALA A 140 4.41 22.04 3.60
CA ALA A 140 3.29 22.98 3.55
C ALA A 140 3.52 24.14 4.56
N ASP A 141 3.92 23.81 5.79
CA ASP A 141 4.21 24.79 6.85
C ASP A 141 5.34 25.76 6.44
N GLU A 142 6.43 25.23 5.88
CA GLU A 142 7.57 26.05 5.41
C GLU A 142 7.21 26.94 4.21
N LEU A 143 6.28 26.50 3.37
CA LEU A 143 5.77 27.28 2.24
C LEU A 143 4.64 28.24 2.64
N GLY A 144 4.16 28.20 3.90
CA GLY A 144 3.01 28.98 4.37
C GLY A 144 1.70 28.56 3.73
N LYS A 145 1.56 27.29 3.36
CA LYS A 145 0.39 26.70 2.68
C LYS A 145 -0.40 25.77 3.57
N THR A 146 -1.66 25.56 3.24
CA THR A 146 -2.52 24.53 3.85
C THR A 146 -2.33 23.21 3.12
N LEU A 147 -1.97 22.13 3.84
CA LEU A 147 -1.85 20.79 3.27
C LEU A 147 -3.22 20.24 2.85
N VAL A 148 -3.31 19.74 1.63
CA VAL A 148 -4.42 18.93 1.12
C VAL A 148 -3.89 17.61 0.59
N VAL A 149 -4.39 16.49 1.11
CA VAL A 149 -3.97 15.14 0.72
C VAL A 149 -5.05 14.50 -0.15
N ALA A 150 -4.79 14.39 -1.44
CA ALA A 150 -5.71 13.82 -2.41
C ALA A 150 -5.34 12.35 -2.67
N HIS A 151 -6.14 11.43 -2.12
CA HIS A 151 -5.96 9.99 -2.32
C HIS A 151 -6.43 9.54 -3.70
N MET A 152 -5.65 8.64 -4.30
CA MET A 152 -5.98 7.95 -5.55
C MET A 152 -5.24 6.61 -5.63
N ASP A 153 -5.56 5.78 -6.63
CA ASP A 153 -4.80 4.56 -6.92
C ASP A 153 -3.35 4.91 -7.26
N PHE A 154 -2.41 4.06 -6.83
CA PHE A 154 -0.98 4.35 -6.94
C PHE A 154 -0.52 4.63 -8.38
N ASP A 155 -1.00 3.84 -9.35
CA ASP A 155 -0.67 3.98 -10.76
C ASP A 155 -1.27 5.25 -11.40
N ALA A 156 -2.23 5.89 -10.74
CA ALA A 156 -2.81 7.17 -11.15
C ALA A 156 -2.00 8.39 -10.67
N VAL A 157 -1.13 8.26 -9.64
CA VAL A 157 -0.43 9.41 -9.02
C VAL A 157 0.46 10.14 -10.04
N VAL A 158 1.32 9.41 -10.75
CA VAL A 158 2.24 10.02 -11.73
C VAL A 158 1.48 10.71 -12.88
N PRO A 159 0.50 10.07 -13.55
CA PRO A 159 -0.31 10.73 -14.57
C PRO A 159 -1.11 11.93 -14.04
N ALA A 160 -1.59 11.87 -12.80
CA ALA A 160 -2.35 12.97 -12.20
C ALA A 160 -1.48 14.21 -12.00
N VAL A 161 -0.28 14.06 -11.44
CA VAL A 161 0.67 15.17 -11.27
C VAL A 161 1.10 15.75 -12.61
N GLU A 162 1.33 14.91 -13.63
CA GLU A 162 1.71 15.38 -14.96
C GLU A 162 0.62 16.24 -15.60
N THR A 163 -0.63 15.76 -15.58
CA THR A 163 -1.68 16.29 -16.47
C THR A 163 -2.67 17.23 -15.82
N LYS A 164 -2.90 17.13 -14.50
CA LYS A 164 -3.94 17.91 -13.82
C LYS A 164 -3.35 19.08 -13.07
N ALA A 165 -3.88 20.29 -13.34
CA ALA A 165 -3.42 21.52 -12.71
C ALA A 165 -3.69 21.58 -11.19
N GLU A 166 -4.62 20.80 -10.70
CA GLU A 166 -5.05 20.77 -9.30
C GLU A 166 -4.05 20.12 -8.33
N TYR A 167 -3.06 19.35 -8.84
CA TYR A 167 -2.05 18.72 -8.01
C TYR A 167 -0.72 19.44 -8.15
N ASP A 168 -0.10 19.78 -7.02
CA ASP A 168 1.20 20.47 -6.98
C ASP A 168 2.35 19.46 -6.96
N ILE A 169 2.22 18.41 -6.17
CA ILE A 169 3.28 17.44 -5.86
C ILE A 169 2.68 16.03 -5.73
N GLY A 170 3.44 15.00 -6.13
CA GLY A 170 3.12 13.61 -5.82
C GLY A 170 4.05 13.06 -4.74
N MET A 171 3.47 12.50 -3.69
CA MET A 171 4.18 11.92 -2.54
C MET A 171 3.51 10.59 -2.19
N ALA A 172 4.12 9.49 -2.60
CA ALA A 172 3.55 8.14 -2.48
C ALA A 172 4.65 7.06 -2.44
N ALA A 173 5.71 7.28 -1.68
CA ALA A 173 6.89 6.40 -1.65
C ALA A 173 7.38 6.06 -3.07
N LEU A 174 7.47 7.07 -3.95
CA LEU A 174 7.69 6.90 -5.37
C LEU A 174 9.17 6.65 -5.68
N THR A 175 9.50 5.45 -6.15
CA THR A 175 10.84 5.13 -6.64
C THR A 175 11.20 5.98 -7.86
N ILE A 176 12.39 6.57 -7.84
CA ILE A 176 13.01 7.22 -8.99
C ILE A 176 13.22 6.16 -10.08
N SER A 177 12.63 6.35 -11.25
CA SER A 177 12.84 5.47 -12.39
C SER A 177 12.98 6.26 -13.69
N ALA A 178 13.70 5.68 -14.66
CA ALA A 178 13.89 6.30 -15.97
C ALA A 178 12.56 6.56 -16.70
N ASP A 179 11.57 5.69 -16.56
CA ASP A 179 10.26 5.87 -17.18
C ASP A 179 9.48 7.01 -16.57
N ARG A 180 9.41 7.08 -15.24
CA ARG A 180 8.77 8.19 -14.53
C ARG A 180 9.50 9.50 -14.82
N ALA A 181 10.84 9.48 -14.88
CA ALA A 181 11.66 10.66 -15.18
C ALA A 181 11.45 11.22 -16.61
N LYS A 182 10.87 10.47 -17.53
CA LYS A 182 10.48 11.00 -18.86
C LYS A 182 9.31 11.99 -18.75
N ILE A 183 8.44 11.83 -17.78
CA ILE A 183 7.14 12.52 -17.69
C ILE A 183 7.04 13.48 -16.49
N VAL A 184 7.77 13.24 -15.41
CA VAL A 184 7.81 14.09 -14.20
C VAL A 184 9.23 14.42 -13.80
N ASN A 185 9.42 15.48 -12.99
CA ASN A 185 10.66 15.77 -12.30
C ASN A 185 10.64 15.15 -10.90
N PHE A 186 11.82 14.77 -10.40
CA PHE A 186 11.98 14.26 -9.04
C PHE A 186 12.67 15.28 -8.14
N SER A 187 12.33 15.27 -6.85
CA SER A 187 13.13 15.90 -5.80
C SER A 187 14.46 15.18 -5.61
N ASN A 188 15.30 15.70 -4.74
CA ASN A 188 16.36 14.91 -4.11
C ASN A 188 15.74 13.69 -3.41
N PRO A 189 16.41 12.51 -3.41
CA PRO A 189 15.91 11.35 -2.73
C PRO A 189 15.89 11.57 -1.21
N TYR A 190 14.87 11.01 -0.55
CA TYR A 190 14.73 11.10 0.90
C TYR A 190 14.82 9.73 1.61
N TYR A 191 14.67 8.61 0.90
CA TYR A 191 14.71 7.27 1.47
C TYR A 191 15.28 6.24 0.49
N ASP A 192 16.16 5.34 1.00
CA ASP A 192 16.68 4.20 0.24
C ASP A 192 15.85 2.95 0.56
N THR A 193 15.49 2.18 -0.46
CA THR A 193 14.68 0.97 -0.33
C THR A 193 15.12 -0.15 -1.27
N THR A 194 14.49 -1.31 -1.12
CA THR A 194 14.70 -2.49 -1.96
C THR A 194 13.43 -3.32 -2.03
N GLN A 195 13.25 -4.10 -3.07
CA GLN A 195 12.21 -5.11 -3.16
C GLN A 195 12.58 -6.37 -2.38
N VAL A 196 11.59 -7.00 -1.76
CA VAL A 196 11.71 -8.29 -1.07
C VAL A 196 10.50 -9.18 -1.37
N LEU A 197 10.62 -10.48 -1.11
CA LEU A 197 9.50 -11.41 -1.19
C LEU A 197 8.91 -11.67 0.20
N ILE A 198 7.59 -11.74 0.27
CA ILE A 198 6.84 -12.27 1.42
C ILE A 198 6.32 -13.66 1.07
N VAL A 199 6.43 -14.58 2.02
CA VAL A 199 6.01 -15.97 1.94
C VAL A 199 5.15 -16.35 3.16
N LYS A 200 4.39 -17.43 3.09
CA LYS A 200 3.67 -17.98 4.25
C LYS A 200 4.64 -18.50 5.30
N ALA A 201 4.45 -18.17 6.57
CA ALA A 201 5.40 -18.49 7.64
C ALA A 201 5.57 -19.99 7.91
N ASN A 202 4.51 -20.77 7.72
CA ASN A 202 4.48 -22.19 8.05
C ASN A 202 4.57 -23.11 6.82
N SER A 203 5.13 -22.59 5.73
CA SER A 203 5.30 -23.31 4.47
C SER A 203 6.77 -23.43 4.11
N VAL A 204 7.19 -24.59 3.65
CA VAL A 204 8.50 -24.75 2.99
C VAL A 204 8.40 -24.10 1.62
N THR A 205 9.34 -23.23 1.31
CA THR A 205 9.38 -22.49 0.05
C THR A 205 10.69 -22.74 -0.68
N PRO A 206 10.73 -22.58 -2.00
CA PRO A 206 11.98 -22.72 -2.75
C PRO A 206 13.00 -21.62 -2.42
N PHE A 207 12.61 -20.61 -1.64
CA PHE A 207 13.47 -19.49 -1.22
C PHE A 207 14.15 -19.70 0.15
N ASP A 208 13.82 -20.76 0.89
CA ASP A 208 14.24 -20.96 2.29
C ASP A 208 15.77 -21.02 2.47
N TYR A 209 16.49 -21.40 1.43
CA TYR A 209 17.94 -21.50 1.46
C TYR A 209 18.65 -20.44 0.61
N CYS A 210 17.91 -19.51 0.03
CA CYS A 210 18.48 -18.42 -0.75
C CYS A 210 19.09 -17.37 0.19
N THR A 211 20.33 -17.01 -0.08
CA THR A 211 21.08 -15.98 0.68
C THR A 211 21.55 -14.83 -0.20
N THR A 212 21.40 -14.97 -1.51
CA THR A 212 21.80 -13.98 -2.51
C THR A 212 20.67 -13.68 -3.48
N LYS A 213 20.72 -12.49 -4.09
CA LYS A 213 19.81 -12.08 -5.16
C LYS A 213 19.86 -13.08 -6.33
N ALA A 214 21.04 -13.49 -6.76
CA ALA A 214 21.19 -14.42 -7.88
C ALA A 214 20.51 -15.79 -7.62
N GLU A 215 20.52 -16.28 -6.38
CA GLU A 215 19.79 -17.50 -6.00
C GLU A 215 18.28 -17.30 -6.09
N ILE A 216 17.75 -16.16 -5.59
CA ILE A 216 16.34 -15.82 -5.72
C ILE A 216 15.93 -15.72 -7.20
N GLU A 217 16.70 -15.03 -8.03
CA GLU A 217 16.44 -14.88 -9.46
C GLU A 217 16.47 -16.22 -10.20
N SER A 218 17.38 -17.12 -9.81
CA SER A 218 17.44 -18.47 -10.34
C SER A 218 16.18 -19.28 -9.98
N VAL A 219 15.71 -19.16 -8.73
CA VAL A 219 14.44 -19.78 -8.30
C VAL A 219 13.27 -19.20 -9.09
N LEU A 220 13.12 -17.87 -9.15
CA LEU A 220 12.04 -17.20 -9.87
C LEU A 220 12.00 -17.64 -11.35
N SER A 221 13.18 -17.75 -12.00
CA SER A 221 13.29 -18.21 -13.39
C SER A 221 12.87 -19.67 -13.58
N SER A 222 12.98 -20.50 -12.54
CA SER A 222 12.63 -21.92 -12.54
C SER A 222 11.16 -22.19 -12.24
N LEU A 223 10.47 -21.27 -11.59
CA LEU A 223 9.06 -21.40 -11.24
C LEU A 223 8.19 -21.50 -12.50
N LYS A 224 7.17 -22.37 -12.45
CA LYS A 224 6.23 -22.56 -13.55
C LYS A 224 4.80 -22.40 -13.04
N GLY A 225 4.10 -21.40 -13.58
CA GLY A 225 2.71 -21.13 -13.22
C GLY A 225 2.52 -20.60 -11.80
N ALA A 226 3.59 -20.15 -11.16
CA ALA A 226 3.49 -19.48 -9.86
C ALA A 226 2.81 -18.12 -10.02
N LYS A 227 2.05 -17.74 -8.99
CA LYS A 227 1.35 -16.45 -8.91
C LYS A 227 2.02 -15.58 -7.87
N ILE A 228 2.54 -14.43 -8.30
CA ILE A 228 3.12 -13.44 -7.41
C ILE A 228 2.25 -12.19 -7.42
N GLY A 229 1.83 -11.74 -6.24
CA GLY A 229 1.06 -10.51 -6.07
C GLY A 229 1.94 -9.35 -5.65
N GLY A 230 1.45 -8.16 -5.91
CA GLY A 230 2.03 -6.88 -5.46
C GLY A 230 1.10 -5.74 -5.81
N GLN A 231 1.42 -4.53 -5.38
CA GLN A 231 0.62 -3.39 -5.75
C GLN A 231 0.82 -3.02 -7.22
N THR A 232 -0.28 -2.68 -7.90
CA THR A 232 -0.29 -2.27 -9.30
C THR A 232 0.54 -0.99 -9.50
N GLY A 233 1.32 -0.92 -10.59
CA GLY A 233 2.13 0.25 -10.96
C GLY A 233 3.46 0.40 -10.20
N THR A 234 3.77 -0.49 -9.24
CA THR A 234 5.01 -0.45 -8.46
C THR A 234 6.22 -1.02 -9.20
N THR A 235 7.41 -0.73 -8.69
CA THR A 235 8.66 -1.36 -9.14
C THR A 235 8.69 -2.86 -8.85
N GLY A 236 8.00 -3.32 -7.80
CA GLY A 236 7.76 -4.74 -7.55
C GLY A 236 7.05 -5.44 -8.69
N GLN A 237 5.99 -4.81 -9.25
CA GLN A 237 5.35 -5.32 -10.47
C GLN A 237 6.34 -5.39 -11.64
N GLN A 238 7.13 -4.32 -11.85
CA GLN A 238 8.11 -4.26 -12.93
C GLN A 238 9.20 -5.33 -12.76
N TYR A 239 9.61 -5.61 -11.53
CA TYR A 239 10.58 -6.66 -11.23
C TYR A 239 10.08 -8.06 -11.63
N ILE A 240 8.80 -8.34 -11.51
CA ILE A 240 8.23 -9.63 -11.90
C ILE A 240 7.88 -9.66 -13.39
N LYS A 241 7.21 -8.64 -13.91
CA LYS A 241 6.73 -8.61 -15.32
C LYS A 241 7.81 -8.27 -16.34
N GLY A 242 8.87 -7.65 -15.90
CA GLY A 242 9.87 -7.02 -16.76
C GLY A 242 9.59 -5.54 -16.99
N ASN A 243 10.62 -4.84 -17.45
CA ASN A 243 10.58 -3.43 -17.79
C ASN A 243 11.52 -3.19 -18.98
N GLU A 244 10.98 -2.70 -20.10
CA GLU A 244 11.76 -2.45 -21.32
C GLU A 244 12.84 -1.38 -21.13
N SER A 245 12.58 -0.35 -20.32
CA SER A 245 13.57 0.72 -20.07
C SER A 245 14.75 0.26 -19.20
N LEU A 246 14.61 -0.86 -18.51
CA LEU A 246 15.67 -1.53 -17.75
C LEU A 246 16.31 -2.69 -18.53
N GLU A 247 15.87 -2.91 -19.78
CA GLU A 247 16.27 -4.07 -20.61
C GLU A 247 16.10 -5.41 -19.87
N PHE A 248 15.09 -5.49 -19.00
CA PHE A 248 14.80 -6.65 -18.19
C PHE A 248 13.47 -7.29 -18.61
N GLY A 249 13.53 -8.52 -19.13
CA GLY A 249 12.36 -9.23 -19.67
C GLY A 249 11.41 -9.82 -18.64
N GLY A 250 11.73 -9.73 -17.35
CA GLY A 250 10.93 -10.30 -16.26
C GLY A 250 10.98 -11.84 -16.22
N TYR A 251 9.99 -12.43 -15.59
CA TYR A 251 9.87 -13.88 -15.38
C TYR A 251 8.62 -14.40 -16.13
N ALA A 252 8.79 -14.76 -17.39
CA ALA A 252 7.68 -15.12 -18.32
C ALA A 252 6.78 -16.29 -17.84
N ASN A 253 7.27 -17.14 -16.93
CA ASN A 253 6.53 -18.28 -16.39
C ASN A 253 5.76 -17.95 -15.09
N ILE A 254 5.82 -16.70 -14.63
CA ILE A 254 5.15 -16.21 -13.42
C ILE A 254 3.97 -15.34 -13.82
N GLU A 255 2.80 -15.59 -13.25
CA GLU A 255 1.64 -14.72 -13.36
C GLU A 255 1.72 -13.64 -12.27
N PHE A 256 1.79 -12.36 -12.67
CA PHE A 256 1.69 -11.26 -11.73
C PHE A 256 0.23 -10.89 -11.49
N ASN A 257 -0.19 -10.83 -10.23
CA ASN A 257 -1.51 -10.39 -9.82
C ASN A 257 -1.40 -9.02 -9.12
N GLY A 258 -1.96 -7.98 -9.76
CA GLY A 258 -2.00 -6.61 -9.22
C GLY A 258 -3.10 -6.44 -8.19
N PHE A 259 -2.82 -5.66 -7.15
CA PHE A 259 -3.74 -5.27 -6.09
C PHE A 259 -3.65 -3.76 -5.86
N ASP A 260 -4.71 -3.18 -5.30
CA ASP A 260 -4.75 -1.74 -4.99
C ASP A 260 -3.87 -1.40 -3.77
N ALA A 261 -3.65 -2.37 -2.86
CA ALA A 261 -2.82 -2.21 -1.68
C ALA A 261 -1.99 -3.47 -1.36
N PRO A 262 -0.77 -3.34 -0.79
CA PRO A 262 0.08 -4.50 -0.44
C PRO A 262 -0.57 -5.46 0.57
N GLY A 263 -1.37 -4.94 1.51
CA GLY A 263 -2.08 -5.77 2.48
C GLY A 263 -3.10 -6.71 1.83
N LEU A 264 -3.73 -6.30 0.71
CA LEU A 264 -4.65 -7.14 -0.05
C LEU A 264 -3.91 -8.29 -0.75
N ALA A 265 -2.70 -8.05 -1.26
CA ALA A 265 -1.86 -9.10 -1.83
C ALA A 265 -1.50 -10.15 -0.76
N VAL A 266 -1.10 -9.72 0.44
CA VAL A 266 -0.83 -10.64 1.57
C VAL A 266 -2.08 -11.45 1.93
N GLN A 267 -3.24 -10.82 2.01
CA GLN A 267 -4.51 -11.51 2.27
C GLN A 267 -4.82 -12.56 1.20
N ALA A 268 -4.62 -12.22 -0.08
CA ALA A 268 -4.80 -13.15 -1.20
C ALA A 268 -3.82 -14.34 -1.11
N MET A 269 -2.57 -14.10 -0.70
CA MET A 269 -1.59 -15.15 -0.46
C MET A 269 -2.02 -16.08 0.67
N LEU A 270 -2.46 -15.53 1.80
CA LEU A 270 -2.93 -16.33 2.95
C LEU A 270 -4.15 -17.19 2.57
N ASN A 271 -5.04 -16.67 1.74
CA ASN A 271 -6.21 -17.38 1.22
C ASN A 271 -5.87 -18.42 0.12
N GLY A 272 -4.62 -18.47 -0.35
CA GLY A 272 -4.19 -19.44 -1.37
C GLY A 272 -4.52 -19.04 -2.81
N ASN A 273 -4.87 -17.78 -3.06
CA ASN A 273 -5.17 -17.27 -4.41
C ASN A 273 -3.89 -16.95 -5.19
N ILE A 274 -2.81 -16.61 -4.49
CA ILE A 274 -1.47 -16.40 -5.00
C ILE A 274 -0.45 -17.10 -4.10
N ASP A 275 0.78 -17.28 -4.58
CA ASP A 275 1.81 -18.04 -3.88
C ASP A 275 2.72 -17.15 -3.04
N TYR A 276 3.11 -15.98 -3.56
CA TYR A 276 4.07 -15.07 -2.96
C TYR A 276 3.64 -13.62 -3.17
N VAL A 277 4.24 -12.70 -2.39
CA VAL A 277 4.06 -11.26 -2.58
C VAL A 277 5.42 -10.61 -2.75
N ILE A 278 5.53 -9.67 -3.72
CA ILE A 278 6.69 -8.80 -3.87
C ILE A 278 6.31 -7.40 -3.40
N VAL A 279 7.18 -6.79 -2.61
CA VAL A 279 6.92 -5.47 -2.01
C VAL A 279 8.20 -4.85 -1.49
N ASP A 280 8.21 -3.55 -1.27
CA ASP A 280 9.31 -2.82 -0.65
C ASP A 280 9.56 -3.27 0.78
N LYS A 281 10.83 -3.32 1.19
CA LYS A 281 11.28 -3.88 2.46
C LYS A 281 10.63 -3.21 3.68
N ALA A 282 10.50 -1.87 3.69
CA ALA A 282 9.88 -1.17 4.81
C ALA A 282 8.40 -1.53 4.97
N ILE A 283 7.69 -1.71 3.84
CA ILE A 283 6.30 -2.15 3.82
C ILE A 283 6.20 -3.61 4.30
N ALA A 284 7.10 -4.48 3.81
CA ALA A 284 7.16 -5.86 4.29
C ALA A 284 7.31 -5.95 5.81
N VAL A 285 8.21 -5.16 6.40
CA VAL A 285 8.39 -5.08 7.86
C VAL A 285 7.10 -4.65 8.56
N THR A 286 6.39 -3.66 8.02
CA THR A 286 5.10 -3.20 8.57
C THR A 286 4.01 -4.27 8.44
N LEU A 287 3.93 -4.94 7.30
CA LEU A 287 3.00 -6.07 7.09
C LEU A 287 3.28 -7.21 8.08
N LEU A 288 4.56 -7.55 8.33
CA LEU A 288 4.91 -8.54 9.33
C LEU A 288 4.42 -8.15 10.74
N LYS A 289 4.55 -6.87 11.12
CA LYS A 289 4.03 -6.35 12.40
C LYS A 289 2.50 -6.48 12.49
N ASN A 290 1.79 -6.35 11.39
CA ASN A 290 0.33 -6.38 11.35
C ASN A 290 -0.26 -7.80 11.26
N PHE A 291 0.33 -8.67 10.44
CA PHE A 291 -0.19 -10.01 10.19
C PHE A 291 0.33 -11.08 11.19
N ASN A 292 1.38 -10.80 11.94
CA ASN A 292 1.99 -11.73 12.90
C ASN A 292 1.66 -11.36 14.37
N LYS A 293 0.49 -10.74 14.61
CA LYS A 293 0.01 -10.39 15.96
C LYS A 293 -0.46 -11.59 16.76
#